data_e442fe1f61ff0b774de1d8f09875abe2
#
_entry.id   e442fe1f61ff0b774de1d8f09875abe2
#
_cell.length_a   1.000
_cell.length_b   1.000
_cell.length_c   1.000
_cell.angle_alpha   90.00
_cell.angle_beta   90.00
_cell.angle_gamma   90.00
#
_symmetry.space_group_name_H-M   'P 1'
#
loop_
_entity.id
_entity.type
_entity.pdbx_description
1 polymer ?
#
loop_
_entity_poly.entity_id
_entity_poly.type
_entity_poly.pdbx_seq_one_letter_code
_entity_poly.pdbx_strand_id
1 'polypeptide(L)'
;THDEALLDELAPAGAPVEVAALATSAARDAANKDALISRLEQAGVDLRIIPGDVEARLSFSGASLDYAGEDLLVVDVGGGSTEIVAGRGGSAPSRSHSFNVGCRRMTERFLAGDPPSADELERAAQWVEDEMAPYFEQLGDDGLSWRRVVAVAGTATTAVSVREGMERYDAGKVHGYRVDAAVLDEELARLASMPLAERRGVTGLDPERAPVIVAGFVILSQVLRLAGVDGYTASETDILQGALSALARGERW
;
A
#
# COMPACT_ATOMS: atom_id res chain seq x y z
N THR A 1 -4.00 15.95 23.11
CA THR A 1 -3.82 14.61 22.49
C THR A 1 -2.38 14.43 22.06
N HIS A 2 -1.96 13.20 21.77
CA HIS A 2 -0.57 12.88 21.39
C HIS A 2 -0.12 13.68 20.12
N ASP A 3 -1.05 13.99 19.28
CA ASP A 3 -0.82 14.70 18.02
C ASP A 3 -0.59 16.22 18.19
N GLU A 4 -1.21 16.85 19.22
CA GLU A 4 -0.95 18.27 19.53
C GLU A 4 0.49 18.47 20.03
N ALA A 5 0.98 17.54 20.86
CA ALA A 5 2.37 17.60 21.34
C ALA A 5 3.38 17.43 20.20
N LEU A 6 3.09 16.59 19.20
CA LEU A 6 3.92 16.40 18.02
C LEU A 6 3.94 17.65 17.12
N LEU A 7 2.81 18.32 16.96
CA LEU A 7 2.72 19.56 16.20
C LEU A 7 3.50 20.70 16.86
N ASP A 8 3.43 20.79 18.18
CA ASP A 8 4.21 21.78 18.96
C ASP A 8 5.74 21.51 18.88
N GLU A 9 6.14 20.26 18.77
CA GLU A 9 7.55 19.84 18.65
C GLU A 9 8.10 20.12 17.24
N LEU A 10 7.28 20.00 16.21
CA LEU A 10 7.66 20.20 14.80
C LEU A 10 7.58 21.66 14.34
N ALA A 11 6.83 22.52 15.04
CA ALA A 11 6.68 23.92 14.69
C ALA A 11 7.67 24.77 15.49
N PRO A 12 8.54 25.58 14.85
CA PRO A 12 9.21 26.67 15.54
C PRO A 12 8.14 27.56 16.19
N ALA A 13 8.37 28.00 17.42
CA ALA A 13 7.39 28.78 18.19
C ALA A 13 6.82 29.95 17.35
N GLY A 14 5.53 29.88 17.04
CA GLY A 14 4.79 30.89 16.26
C GLY A 14 4.78 30.73 14.75
N ALA A 15 5.33 29.64 14.18
CA ALA A 15 5.19 29.36 12.74
C ALA A 15 3.81 28.69 12.49
N PRO A 16 3.06 29.09 11.45
CA PRO A 16 1.84 28.39 11.08
C PRO A 16 2.17 26.98 10.56
N VAL A 17 1.53 25.96 11.12
CA VAL A 17 1.60 24.58 10.65
C VAL A 17 0.44 24.35 9.67
N GLU A 18 0.76 23.99 8.44
CA GLU A 18 -0.25 23.56 7.47
C GLU A 18 -0.52 22.07 7.68
N VAL A 19 -1.77 21.70 7.97
CA VAL A 19 -2.22 20.34 8.14
C VAL A 19 -3.06 19.94 6.94
N ALA A 20 -2.73 18.82 6.29
CA ALA A 20 -3.56 18.21 5.25
C ALA A 20 -4.05 16.84 5.72
N ALA A 21 -5.35 16.65 5.75
CA ALA A 21 -5.98 15.38 6.08
C ALA A 21 -6.56 14.76 4.80
N LEU A 22 -6.09 13.56 4.47
CA LEU A 22 -6.51 12.82 3.29
C LEU A 22 -7.16 11.51 3.69
N ALA A 23 -8.21 11.14 2.99
CA ALA A 23 -8.83 9.83 3.09
C ALA A 23 -8.98 9.20 1.70
N THR A 24 -8.85 7.89 1.65
CA THR A 24 -8.71 7.11 0.41
C THR A 24 -9.86 6.11 0.22
N SER A 25 -9.63 4.98 -0.41
CA SER A 25 -10.63 3.99 -0.84
C SER A 25 -11.68 3.67 0.22
N ALA A 26 -11.28 3.36 1.46
CA ALA A 26 -12.23 2.99 2.52
C ALA A 26 -13.25 4.10 2.82
N ALA A 27 -12.83 5.36 2.79
CA ALA A 27 -13.72 6.49 3.01
C ALA A 27 -14.56 6.80 1.76
N ARG A 28 -14.02 6.59 0.55
CA ARG A 28 -14.78 6.74 -0.71
C ARG A 28 -16.00 5.82 -0.73
N ASP A 29 -15.80 4.56 -0.30
CA ASP A 29 -16.83 3.52 -0.34
C ASP A 29 -17.78 3.54 0.87
N ALA A 30 -17.46 4.31 1.92
CA ALA A 30 -18.25 4.34 3.15
C ALA A 30 -19.61 5.05 2.93
N ALA A 31 -20.71 4.36 3.26
CA ALA A 31 -22.05 4.92 3.19
C ALA A 31 -22.26 6.12 4.15
N ASN A 32 -21.45 6.22 5.20
CA ASN A 32 -21.51 7.26 6.23
C ASN A 32 -20.37 8.29 6.14
N LYS A 33 -19.72 8.43 4.98
CA LYS A 33 -18.58 9.34 4.78
C LYS A 33 -18.87 10.79 5.17
N ASP A 34 -20.09 11.28 4.90
CA ASP A 34 -20.48 12.64 5.25
C ASP A 34 -20.49 12.88 6.77
N ALA A 35 -20.84 11.85 7.56
CA ALA A 35 -20.75 11.92 9.01
C ALA A 35 -19.30 11.98 9.51
N LEU A 36 -18.36 11.30 8.83
CA LEU A 36 -16.94 11.38 9.12
C LEU A 36 -16.41 12.79 8.82
N ILE A 37 -16.69 13.32 7.64
CA ILE A 37 -16.28 14.66 7.22
C ILE A 37 -16.80 15.68 8.24
N SER A 38 -18.11 15.68 8.54
CA SER A 38 -18.71 16.64 9.47
C SER A 38 -18.12 16.60 10.89
N ARG A 39 -17.74 15.40 11.37
CA ARG A 39 -17.08 15.27 12.68
C ARG A 39 -15.66 15.84 12.69
N LEU A 40 -14.91 15.64 11.62
CA LEU A 40 -13.56 16.16 11.48
C LEU A 40 -13.55 17.68 11.28
N GLU A 41 -14.50 18.20 10.50
CA GLU A 41 -14.72 19.65 10.36
C GLU A 41 -15.03 20.33 11.72
N GLN A 42 -15.89 19.70 12.55
CA GLN A 42 -16.17 20.18 13.92
C GLN A 42 -14.93 20.17 14.82
N ALA A 43 -13.97 19.27 14.54
CA ALA A 43 -12.67 19.21 15.20
C ALA A 43 -11.61 20.15 14.56
N GLY A 44 -12.00 20.95 13.56
CA GLY A 44 -11.10 21.86 12.87
C GLY A 44 -10.19 21.21 11.81
N VAL A 45 -10.51 19.98 11.39
CA VAL A 45 -9.76 19.23 10.38
C VAL A 45 -10.52 19.22 9.05
N ASP A 46 -9.93 19.83 8.00
CA ASP A 46 -10.43 19.78 6.61
C ASP A 46 -10.04 18.45 5.97
N LEU A 47 -10.90 17.43 6.12
CA LEU A 47 -10.69 16.12 5.51
C LEU A 47 -11.07 16.14 4.04
N ARG A 48 -10.17 15.73 3.18
CA ARG A 48 -10.42 15.52 1.75
C ARG A 48 -10.39 14.05 1.39
N ILE A 49 -11.50 13.57 0.81
CA ILE A 49 -11.55 12.22 0.23
C ILE A 49 -11.04 12.33 -1.20
N ILE A 50 -9.84 11.82 -1.45
CA ILE A 50 -9.19 11.94 -2.75
C ILE A 50 -9.60 10.82 -3.71
N PRO A 51 -9.70 11.10 -5.03
CA PRO A 51 -9.90 10.10 -6.06
C PRO A 51 -8.73 9.11 -6.15
N GLY A 52 -8.96 7.90 -6.68
CA GLY A 52 -7.93 6.87 -6.78
C GLY A 52 -6.75 7.23 -7.69
N ASP A 53 -6.96 8.04 -8.72
CA ASP A 53 -5.90 8.56 -9.59
C ASP A 53 -4.99 9.57 -8.87
N VAL A 54 -5.56 10.39 -7.99
CA VAL A 54 -4.79 11.29 -7.11
C VAL A 54 -4.01 10.48 -6.09
N GLU A 55 -4.63 9.48 -5.45
CA GLU A 55 -4.00 8.55 -4.52
C GLU A 55 -2.79 7.87 -5.18
N ALA A 56 -2.98 7.27 -6.35
CA ALA A 56 -1.94 6.61 -7.13
C ALA A 56 -0.77 7.56 -7.48
N ARG A 57 -1.08 8.79 -7.91
CA ARG A 57 -0.06 9.80 -8.24
C ARG A 57 0.74 10.23 -7.02
N LEU A 58 0.10 10.41 -5.88
CA LEU A 58 0.78 10.78 -4.63
C LEU A 58 1.64 9.62 -4.12
N SER A 59 1.12 8.37 -4.10
CA SER A 59 1.91 7.19 -3.74
C SER A 59 3.13 7.04 -4.64
N PHE A 60 2.97 7.21 -5.97
CA PHE A 60 4.12 7.19 -6.89
C PHE A 60 5.13 8.30 -6.60
N SER A 61 4.65 9.53 -6.37
CA SER A 61 5.54 10.66 -6.08
C SER A 61 6.38 10.42 -4.83
N GLY A 62 5.78 9.87 -3.77
CA GLY A 62 6.50 9.53 -2.54
C GLY A 62 7.46 8.35 -2.73
N ALA A 63 6.99 7.24 -3.26
CA ALA A 63 7.77 6.01 -3.44
C ALA A 63 8.96 6.18 -4.39
N SER A 64 8.88 7.14 -5.32
CA SER A 64 9.92 7.39 -6.33
C SER A 64 11.01 8.37 -5.92
N LEU A 65 10.95 8.95 -4.71
CA LEU A 65 11.90 9.97 -4.26
C LEU A 65 13.36 9.50 -4.32
N ASP A 66 13.62 8.24 -3.94
CA ASP A 66 14.97 7.67 -3.89
C ASP A 66 15.43 7.07 -5.22
N TYR A 67 14.57 7.06 -6.24
CA TYR A 67 14.80 6.40 -7.52
C TYR A 67 14.70 7.35 -8.71
N ALA A 68 15.14 8.60 -8.53
CA ALA A 68 15.08 9.61 -9.59
C ALA A 68 15.78 9.14 -10.87
N GLY A 69 15.05 9.22 -11.99
CA GLY A 69 15.56 8.81 -13.31
C GLY A 69 15.48 7.30 -13.60
N GLU A 70 15.04 6.45 -12.67
CA GLU A 70 14.74 5.03 -12.94
C GLU A 70 13.32 4.85 -13.47
N ASP A 71 13.13 3.87 -14.34
CA ASP A 71 11.80 3.43 -14.75
C ASP A 71 11.24 2.45 -13.70
N LEU A 72 10.10 2.79 -13.12
CA LEU A 72 9.54 2.14 -11.94
C LEU A 72 8.14 1.61 -12.20
N LEU A 73 7.80 0.52 -11.52
CA LEU A 73 6.44 0.13 -11.20
C LEU A 73 6.24 0.28 -9.69
N VAL A 74 5.39 1.20 -9.27
CA VAL A 74 5.01 1.36 -7.86
C VAL A 74 3.72 0.60 -7.59
N VAL A 75 3.70 -0.16 -6.51
CA VAL A 75 2.59 -1.01 -6.07
C VAL A 75 2.22 -0.63 -4.65
N ASP A 76 0.97 -0.21 -4.44
CA ASP A 76 0.42 0.14 -3.13
C ASP A 76 -0.74 -0.80 -2.83
N VAL A 77 -0.54 -1.78 -1.94
CA VAL A 77 -1.57 -2.76 -1.56
C VAL A 77 -2.24 -2.31 -0.27
N GLY A 78 -3.36 -1.61 -0.43
CA GLY A 78 -4.18 -1.13 0.66
C GLY A 78 -5.26 -2.12 1.13
N GLY A 79 -6.09 -1.66 2.07
CA GLY A 79 -7.21 -2.47 2.60
C GLY A 79 -8.37 -2.61 1.62
N GLY A 80 -8.71 -1.56 0.88
CA GLY A 80 -9.84 -1.50 -0.04
C GLY A 80 -9.46 -1.53 -1.52
N SER A 81 -8.26 -1.07 -1.86
CA SER A 81 -7.76 -0.93 -3.23
C SER A 81 -6.29 -1.33 -3.34
N THR A 82 -5.84 -1.47 -4.58
CA THR A 82 -4.42 -1.60 -4.96
C THR A 82 -4.15 -0.65 -6.10
N GLU A 83 -3.18 0.22 -5.92
CA GLU A 83 -2.70 1.15 -6.92
C GLU A 83 -1.49 0.54 -7.65
N ILE A 84 -1.53 0.54 -8.99
CA ILE A 84 -0.43 0.14 -9.88
C ILE A 84 -0.06 1.35 -10.73
N VAL A 85 1.18 1.80 -10.58
CA VAL A 85 1.64 3.04 -11.21
C VAL A 85 2.97 2.82 -11.90
N ALA A 86 3.01 3.00 -13.22
CA ALA A 86 4.23 2.93 -14.02
C ALA A 86 4.70 4.34 -14.40
N GLY A 87 6.00 4.58 -14.28
CA GLY A 87 6.58 5.87 -14.64
C GLY A 87 8.07 5.98 -14.33
N ARG A 88 8.61 7.16 -14.60
CA ARG A 88 10.00 7.49 -14.34
C ARG A 88 10.13 8.27 -13.04
N GLY A 89 10.96 7.81 -12.12
CA GLY A 89 11.20 8.46 -10.84
C GLY A 89 11.59 9.93 -10.99
N GLY A 90 10.99 10.79 -10.18
CA GLY A 90 11.15 12.23 -10.26
C GLY A 90 10.33 12.92 -11.36
N SER A 91 9.47 12.18 -12.08
CA SER A 91 8.56 12.70 -13.10
C SER A 91 7.11 12.36 -12.76
N ALA A 92 6.16 12.93 -13.50
CA ALA A 92 4.77 12.48 -13.42
C ALA A 92 4.67 11.03 -13.90
N PRO A 93 3.77 10.22 -13.32
CA PRO A 93 3.57 8.85 -13.79
C PRO A 93 3.09 8.79 -15.24
N SER A 94 3.55 7.78 -15.97
CA SER A 94 3.14 7.53 -17.37
C SER A 94 1.76 6.89 -17.44
N ARG A 95 1.48 5.96 -16.53
CA ARG A 95 0.20 5.27 -16.36
C ARG A 95 -0.07 5.01 -14.89
N SER A 96 -1.32 5.10 -14.49
CA SER A 96 -1.77 4.75 -13.15
C SER A 96 -3.15 4.14 -13.19
N HIS A 97 -3.40 3.18 -12.30
CA HIS A 97 -4.72 2.61 -12.09
C HIS A 97 -4.90 2.25 -10.62
N SER A 98 -6.11 2.47 -10.09
CA SER A 98 -6.54 2.02 -8.77
C SER A 98 -7.58 0.92 -8.94
N PHE A 99 -7.23 -0.30 -8.55
CA PHE A 99 -8.11 -1.46 -8.59
C PHE A 99 -8.91 -1.56 -7.30
N ASN A 100 -10.18 -1.92 -7.38
CA ASN A 100 -11.00 -2.24 -6.20
C ASN A 100 -10.63 -3.63 -5.63
N VAL A 101 -9.35 -3.92 -5.58
CA VAL A 101 -8.72 -5.14 -5.05
C VAL A 101 -7.85 -4.73 -3.88
N GLY A 102 -8.28 -5.03 -2.66
CA GLY A 102 -7.55 -4.70 -1.43
C GLY A 102 -7.60 -5.85 -0.45
N CYS A 103 -6.64 -5.90 0.49
CA CYS A 103 -6.46 -7.04 1.37
C CYS A 103 -7.68 -7.33 2.28
N ARG A 104 -8.37 -6.30 2.78
CA ARG A 104 -9.61 -6.46 3.55
C ARG A 104 -10.74 -6.97 2.65
N ARG A 105 -10.95 -6.33 1.50
CA ARG A 105 -11.99 -6.68 0.53
C ARG A 105 -11.85 -8.13 0.06
N MET A 106 -10.64 -8.56 -0.24
CA MET A 106 -10.34 -9.93 -0.65
C MET A 106 -10.59 -10.92 0.48
N THR A 107 -10.13 -10.61 1.70
CA THR A 107 -10.37 -11.46 2.88
C THR A 107 -11.86 -11.71 3.08
N GLU A 108 -12.67 -10.65 3.09
CA GLU A 108 -14.12 -10.72 3.28
C GLU A 108 -14.83 -11.49 2.16
N ARG A 109 -14.31 -11.44 0.93
CA ARG A 109 -14.94 -12.05 -0.23
C ARG A 109 -14.56 -13.52 -0.44
N PHE A 110 -13.32 -13.90 -0.16
CA PHE A 110 -12.76 -15.19 -0.57
C PHE A 110 -12.21 -16.05 0.56
N LEU A 111 -11.72 -15.47 1.65
CA LEU A 111 -10.99 -16.19 2.70
C LEU A 111 -11.86 -16.34 3.97
N ALA A 112 -12.91 -17.15 3.87
CA ALA A 112 -13.83 -17.39 4.99
C ALA A 112 -13.29 -18.45 5.99
N GLY A 113 -12.43 -19.35 5.52
CA GLY A 113 -11.83 -20.42 6.33
C GLY A 113 -10.74 -19.89 7.29
N ASP A 114 -10.57 -20.57 8.42
CA ASP A 114 -9.50 -20.28 9.37
C ASP A 114 -8.81 -21.59 9.84
N PRO A 115 -7.67 -21.95 9.26
CA PRO A 115 -6.96 -21.25 8.18
C PRO A 115 -7.70 -21.33 6.83
N PRO A 116 -7.42 -20.42 5.88
CA PRO A 116 -8.03 -20.48 4.56
C PRO A 116 -7.60 -21.75 3.80
N SER A 117 -8.54 -22.33 3.06
CA SER A 117 -8.27 -23.50 2.24
C SER A 117 -7.49 -23.16 0.97
N ALA A 118 -6.86 -24.17 0.35
CA ALA A 118 -6.15 -24.00 -0.92
C ALA A 118 -7.09 -23.49 -2.04
N ASP A 119 -8.33 -23.97 -2.09
CA ASP A 119 -9.34 -23.54 -3.06
C ASP A 119 -9.77 -22.06 -2.86
N GLU A 120 -9.83 -21.57 -1.62
CA GLU A 120 -10.08 -20.16 -1.32
C GLU A 120 -8.91 -19.28 -1.78
N LEU A 121 -7.68 -19.72 -1.55
CA LEU A 121 -6.47 -19.01 -1.99
C LEU A 121 -6.36 -18.95 -3.51
N GLU A 122 -6.65 -20.08 -4.19
CA GLU A 122 -6.63 -20.16 -5.65
C GLU A 122 -7.68 -19.23 -6.29
N ARG A 123 -8.92 -19.23 -5.77
CA ARG A 123 -9.97 -18.32 -6.23
C ARG A 123 -9.63 -16.85 -5.98
N ALA A 124 -9.00 -16.56 -4.85
CA ALA A 124 -8.55 -15.21 -4.55
C ALA A 124 -7.45 -14.76 -5.53
N ALA A 125 -6.47 -15.62 -5.81
CA ALA A 125 -5.40 -15.36 -6.76
C ALA A 125 -5.94 -15.16 -8.19
N GLN A 126 -6.85 -16.03 -8.63
CA GLN A 126 -7.49 -15.93 -9.95
C GLN A 126 -8.26 -14.61 -10.10
N TRP A 127 -8.99 -14.19 -9.06
CA TRP A 127 -9.67 -12.90 -9.10
C TRP A 127 -8.71 -11.72 -9.29
N VAL A 128 -7.54 -11.72 -8.64
CA VAL A 128 -6.53 -10.67 -8.86
C VAL A 128 -6.04 -10.69 -10.30
N GLU A 129 -5.76 -11.88 -10.84
CA GLU A 129 -5.30 -12.05 -12.22
C GLU A 129 -6.35 -11.52 -13.21
N ASP A 130 -7.62 -11.92 -13.05
CA ASP A 130 -8.72 -11.49 -13.92
C ASP A 130 -8.91 -9.96 -13.92
N GLU A 131 -8.78 -9.32 -12.76
CA GLU A 131 -8.94 -7.87 -12.61
C GLU A 131 -7.74 -7.08 -13.15
N MET A 132 -6.51 -7.60 -13.01
CA MET A 132 -5.29 -6.82 -13.26
C MET A 132 -4.56 -7.17 -14.56
N ALA A 133 -4.68 -8.41 -15.08
CA ALA A 133 -3.94 -8.83 -16.28
C ALA A 133 -4.20 -7.91 -17.50
N PRO A 134 -5.43 -7.47 -17.79
CA PRO A 134 -5.65 -6.56 -18.93
C PRO A 134 -4.90 -5.24 -18.82
N TYR A 135 -4.68 -4.74 -17.60
CA TYR A 135 -3.91 -3.52 -17.41
C TYR A 135 -2.40 -3.74 -17.61
N PHE A 136 -1.86 -4.88 -17.17
CA PHE A 136 -0.47 -5.23 -17.43
C PHE A 136 -0.21 -5.45 -18.93
N GLU A 137 -1.16 -6.06 -19.66
CA GLU A 137 -1.10 -6.16 -21.12
C GLU A 137 -1.07 -4.76 -21.77
N GLN A 138 -1.93 -3.86 -21.32
CA GLN A 138 -1.94 -2.47 -21.79
C GLN A 138 -0.62 -1.74 -21.50
N LEU A 139 0.00 -1.94 -20.32
CA LEU A 139 1.31 -1.36 -20.02
C LEU A 139 2.38 -1.86 -21.00
N GLY A 140 2.33 -3.15 -21.38
CA GLY A 140 3.20 -3.74 -22.39
C GLY A 140 2.96 -3.15 -23.79
N ASP A 141 1.71 -3.03 -24.21
CA ASP A 141 1.31 -2.44 -25.51
C ASP A 141 1.71 -0.96 -25.63
N ASP A 142 1.69 -0.22 -24.52
CA ASP A 142 2.19 1.16 -24.41
C ASP A 142 3.73 1.24 -24.44
N GLY A 143 4.44 0.10 -24.48
CA GLY A 143 5.90 0.01 -24.49
C GLY A 143 6.53 0.38 -23.14
N LEU A 144 5.77 0.35 -22.05
CA LEU A 144 6.29 0.64 -20.72
C LEU A 144 7.06 -0.57 -20.17
N SER A 145 8.15 -0.27 -19.54
CA SER A 145 8.98 -1.26 -18.82
C SER A 145 9.46 -0.66 -17.51
N TRP A 146 9.86 -1.50 -16.60
CA TRP A 146 10.37 -1.08 -15.29
C TRP A 146 11.64 -1.84 -14.97
N ARG A 147 12.60 -1.11 -14.42
CA ARG A 147 13.84 -1.66 -13.88
C ARG A 147 13.65 -2.16 -12.46
N ARG A 148 12.68 -1.58 -11.74
CA ARG A 148 12.42 -1.85 -10.34
C ARG A 148 10.92 -1.83 -10.06
N VAL A 149 10.48 -2.79 -9.25
CA VAL A 149 9.19 -2.72 -8.58
C VAL A 149 9.42 -2.19 -7.16
N VAL A 150 8.72 -1.12 -6.80
CA VAL A 150 8.72 -0.56 -5.44
C VAL A 150 7.34 -0.82 -4.85
N ALA A 151 7.28 -1.57 -3.77
CA ALA A 151 6.02 -1.81 -3.07
C ALA A 151 5.98 -1.04 -1.75
N VAL A 152 4.87 -0.37 -1.53
CA VAL A 152 4.63 0.48 -0.36
C VAL A 152 3.49 -0.05 0.50
N ALA A 153 3.20 0.66 1.56
CA ALA A 153 2.18 0.36 2.54
C ALA A 153 2.39 -0.94 3.31
N GLY A 154 1.46 -1.19 4.22
CA GLY A 154 1.65 -2.18 5.26
C GLY A 154 1.73 -3.63 4.80
N THR A 155 1.25 -3.99 3.62
CA THR A 155 1.43 -5.35 3.08
C THR A 155 2.89 -5.60 2.74
N ALA A 156 3.50 -4.68 2.00
CA ALA A 156 4.89 -4.81 1.56
C ALA A 156 5.89 -4.75 2.71
N THR A 157 5.69 -3.82 3.65
CA THR A 157 6.58 -3.63 4.79
C THR A 157 6.44 -4.75 5.83
N THR A 158 5.24 -5.33 6.00
CA THR A 158 5.02 -6.49 6.86
C THR A 158 5.77 -7.73 6.36
N ALA A 159 5.88 -7.95 5.06
CA ALA A 159 6.67 -9.08 4.55
C ALA A 159 8.13 -9.01 5.02
N VAL A 160 8.71 -7.81 5.05
CA VAL A 160 10.07 -7.60 5.56
C VAL A 160 10.13 -7.83 7.08
N SER A 161 9.23 -7.21 7.85
CA SER A 161 9.27 -7.32 9.31
C SER A 161 9.04 -8.77 9.80
N VAL A 162 8.19 -9.53 9.12
CA VAL A 162 7.96 -10.95 9.39
C VAL A 162 9.18 -11.80 9.02
N ARG A 163 9.76 -11.57 7.85
CA ARG A 163 10.96 -12.27 7.37
C ARG A 163 12.16 -12.08 8.30
N GLU A 164 12.35 -10.83 8.76
CA GLU A 164 13.45 -10.47 9.67
C GLU A 164 13.12 -10.76 11.14
N GLY A 165 11.92 -11.26 11.47
CA GLY A 165 11.51 -11.54 12.84
C GLY A 165 11.63 -10.31 13.75
N MET A 166 11.19 -9.16 13.31
CA MET A 166 11.35 -7.90 14.05
C MET A 166 10.44 -7.85 15.28
N GLU A 167 10.99 -8.01 16.48
CA GLU A 167 10.23 -7.79 17.72
C GLU A 167 9.78 -6.33 17.86
N ARG A 168 10.59 -5.43 17.38
CA ARG A 168 10.28 -4.00 17.26
C ARG A 168 10.49 -3.57 15.81
N TYR A 169 9.47 -2.96 15.26
CA TYR A 169 9.50 -2.45 13.88
C TYR A 169 10.62 -1.41 13.72
N ASP A 170 11.40 -1.55 12.64
CA ASP A 170 12.53 -0.67 12.30
C ASP A 170 12.38 -0.24 10.84
N ALA A 171 11.79 0.93 10.63
CA ALA A 171 11.56 1.51 9.31
C ALA A 171 12.87 1.68 8.50
N GLY A 172 13.99 1.95 9.18
CA GLY A 172 15.30 2.09 8.52
C GLY A 172 15.85 0.79 7.96
N LYS A 173 15.44 -0.36 8.51
CA LYS A 173 15.77 -1.68 7.96
C LYS A 173 14.81 -2.11 6.87
N VAL A 174 13.55 -1.68 6.96
CA VAL A 174 12.51 -2.03 6.00
C VAL A 174 12.66 -1.25 4.70
N HIS A 175 12.95 0.05 4.80
CA HIS A 175 13.10 0.91 3.63
C HIS A 175 14.29 0.49 2.78
N GLY A 176 14.05 0.25 1.50
CA GLY A 176 15.06 -0.22 0.55
C GLY A 176 15.34 -1.73 0.59
N TYR A 177 14.67 -2.48 1.49
CA TYR A 177 14.84 -3.93 1.58
C TYR A 177 14.28 -4.62 0.34
N ARG A 178 15.10 -5.51 -0.26
CA ARG A 178 14.62 -6.33 -1.38
C ARG A 178 13.99 -7.60 -0.86
N VAL A 179 12.77 -7.85 -1.28
CA VAL A 179 12.05 -9.10 -1.06
C VAL A 179 11.95 -9.85 -2.38
N ASP A 180 12.53 -11.06 -2.42
CA ASP A 180 12.38 -11.94 -3.57
C ASP A 180 10.98 -12.57 -3.60
N ALA A 181 10.40 -12.76 -4.79
CA ALA A 181 9.07 -13.32 -4.97
C ALA A 181 8.94 -14.71 -4.31
N ALA A 182 9.99 -15.53 -4.40
CA ALA A 182 10.01 -16.84 -3.75
C ALA A 182 9.90 -16.73 -2.21
N VAL A 183 10.55 -15.74 -1.60
CA VAL A 183 10.47 -15.47 -0.16
C VAL A 183 9.05 -15.02 0.22
N LEU A 184 8.43 -14.17 -0.59
CA LEU A 184 7.04 -13.75 -0.38
C LEU A 184 6.08 -14.95 -0.45
N ASP A 185 6.26 -15.84 -1.44
CA ASP A 185 5.44 -17.04 -1.61
C ASP A 185 5.64 -18.03 -0.44
N GLU A 186 6.86 -18.18 0.09
CA GLU A 186 7.15 -18.97 1.30
C GLU A 186 6.40 -18.41 2.53
N GLU A 187 6.48 -17.10 2.75
CA GLU A 187 5.78 -16.44 3.87
C GLU A 187 4.25 -16.49 3.71
N LEU A 188 3.75 -16.34 2.47
CA LEU A 188 2.34 -16.54 2.16
C LEU A 188 1.88 -17.94 2.55
N ALA A 189 2.58 -18.98 2.09
CA ALA A 189 2.24 -20.37 2.40
C ALA A 189 2.28 -20.64 3.91
N ARG A 190 3.30 -20.12 4.60
CA ARG A 190 3.46 -20.24 6.05
C ARG A 190 2.31 -19.58 6.80
N LEU A 191 2.00 -18.32 6.52
CA LEU A 191 0.94 -17.59 7.23
C LEU A 191 -0.47 -18.10 6.88
N ALA A 192 -0.69 -18.53 5.64
CA ALA A 192 -1.95 -19.10 5.21
C ALA A 192 -2.25 -20.46 5.86
N SER A 193 -1.23 -21.22 6.26
CA SER A 193 -1.41 -22.50 6.97
C SER A 193 -1.77 -22.36 8.45
N MET A 194 -1.66 -21.16 9.02
CA MET A 194 -1.89 -20.89 10.45
C MET A 194 -3.31 -20.40 10.70
N PRO A 195 -4.02 -20.90 11.73
CA PRO A 195 -5.21 -20.25 12.25
C PRO A 195 -4.91 -18.81 12.67
N LEU A 196 -5.90 -17.92 12.58
CA LEU A 196 -5.75 -16.51 12.92
C LEU A 196 -5.18 -16.27 14.32
N ALA A 197 -5.59 -17.10 15.28
CA ALA A 197 -5.10 -17.00 16.66
C ALA A 197 -3.58 -17.20 16.77
N GLU A 198 -3.03 -18.15 16.01
CA GLU A 198 -1.57 -18.40 15.94
C GLU A 198 -0.87 -17.31 15.11
N ARG A 199 -1.47 -16.91 13.99
CA ARG A 199 -0.93 -15.87 13.10
C ARG A 199 -0.73 -14.55 13.82
N ARG A 200 -1.62 -14.17 14.76
CA ARG A 200 -1.48 -12.98 15.61
C ARG A 200 -0.25 -12.98 16.51
N GLY A 201 0.33 -14.15 16.78
CA GLY A 201 1.54 -14.30 17.59
C GLY A 201 2.84 -14.32 16.79
N VAL A 202 2.78 -14.16 15.46
CA VAL A 202 3.97 -14.20 14.60
C VAL A 202 4.81 -12.94 14.81
N THR A 203 6.07 -13.13 15.18
CA THR A 203 7.02 -12.02 15.38
C THR A 203 7.18 -11.23 14.08
N GLY A 204 7.13 -9.93 14.15
CA GLY A 204 7.18 -9.02 13.00
C GLY A 204 5.83 -8.76 12.32
N LEU A 205 4.77 -9.48 12.70
CA LEU A 205 3.41 -9.24 12.23
C LEU A 205 2.61 -8.46 13.27
N ASP A 206 2.12 -7.29 12.88
CA ASP A 206 1.14 -6.57 13.68
C ASP A 206 -0.13 -7.42 13.86
N PRO A 207 -0.57 -7.71 15.10
CA PRO A 207 -1.78 -8.49 15.37
C PRO A 207 -3.05 -7.95 14.69
N GLU A 208 -3.13 -6.64 14.45
CA GLU A 208 -4.26 -6.03 13.74
C GLU A 208 -4.23 -6.27 12.23
N ARG A 209 -3.06 -6.57 11.66
CA ARG A 209 -2.88 -6.95 10.26
C ARG A 209 -3.06 -8.45 10.02
N ALA A 210 -2.93 -9.28 11.06
CA ALA A 210 -3.02 -10.74 10.94
C ALA A 210 -4.29 -11.24 10.22
N PRO A 211 -5.48 -10.61 10.37
CA PRO A 211 -6.67 -11.03 9.64
C PRO A 211 -6.59 -10.86 8.12
N VAL A 212 -5.82 -9.88 7.64
CA VAL A 212 -5.83 -9.47 6.22
C VAL A 212 -4.52 -9.73 5.49
N ILE A 213 -3.45 -10.08 6.20
CA ILE A 213 -2.11 -10.18 5.60
C ILE A 213 -2.00 -11.28 4.54
N VAL A 214 -2.69 -12.41 4.71
CA VAL A 214 -2.71 -13.50 3.73
C VAL A 214 -3.25 -12.99 2.39
N ALA A 215 -4.37 -12.28 2.41
CA ALA A 215 -4.92 -11.65 1.22
C ALA A 215 -3.96 -10.63 0.61
N GLY A 216 -3.31 -9.82 1.45
CA GLY A 216 -2.30 -8.86 0.99
C GLY A 216 -1.14 -9.53 0.25
N PHE A 217 -0.64 -10.65 0.78
CA PHE A 217 0.44 -11.41 0.13
C PHE A 217 -0.02 -12.10 -1.15
N VAL A 218 -1.26 -12.61 -1.21
CA VAL A 218 -1.83 -13.11 -2.47
C VAL A 218 -1.85 -12.02 -3.54
N ILE A 219 -2.33 -10.83 -3.21
CA ILE A 219 -2.36 -9.70 -4.15
C ILE A 219 -0.95 -9.38 -4.63
N LEU A 220 -0.02 -9.16 -3.71
CA LEU A 220 1.35 -8.76 -4.05
C LEU A 220 2.07 -9.83 -4.87
N SER A 221 1.91 -11.12 -4.54
CA SER A 221 2.47 -12.23 -5.31
C SER A 221 1.93 -12.26 -6.74
N GLN A 222 0.62 -12.09 -6.94
CA GLN A 222 0.03 -12.04 -8.29
C GLN A 222 0.52 -10.81 -9.08
N VAL A 223 0.62 -9.65 -8.43
CA VAL A 223 1.18 -8.44 -9.08
C VAL A 223 2.61 -8.67 -9.55
N LEU A 224 3.47 -9.30 -8.75
CA LEU A 224 4.85 -9.61 -9.17
C LEU A 224 4.89 -10.56 -10.37
N ARG A 225 4.00 -11.56 -10.41
CA ARG A 225 3.88 -12.49 -11.55
C ARG A 225 3.43 -11.76 -12.82
N LEU A 226 2.39 -10.93 -12.73
CA LEU A 226 1.90 -10.12 -13.85
C LEU A 226 2.94 -9.12 -14.34
N ALA A 227 3.71 -8.55 -13.43
CA ALA A 227 4.82 -7.65 -13.74
C ALA A 227 6.03 -8.36 -14.34
N GLY A 228 6.09 -9.71 -14.29
CA GLY A 228 7.19 -10.51 -14.83
C GLY A 228 8.52 -10.32 -14.09
N VAL A 229 8.46 -10.10 -12.76
CA VAL A 229 9.64 -9.80 -11.94
C VAL A 229 9.85 -10.85 -10.84
N ASP A 230 11.08 -10.94 -10.38
CA ASP A 230 11.51 -11.89 -9.34
C ASP A 230 11.46 -11.33 -7.91
N GLY A 231 10.89 -10.12 -7.73
CA GLY A 231 10.75 -9.50 -6.41
C GLY A 231 10.51 -8.00 -6.47
N TYR A 232 10.46 -7.37 -5.30
CA TYR A 232 10.24 -5.94 -5.15
C TYR A 232 11.18 -5.32 -4.11
N THR A 233 11.28 -4.00 -4.11
CA THR A 233 11.93 -3.22 -3.06
C THR A 233 10.86 -2.60 -2.16
N ALA A 234 10.89 -2.88 -0.86
CA ALA A 234 9.97 -2.28 0.09
C ALA A 234 10.33 -0.81 0.34
N SER A 235 9.32 0.05 0.46
CA SER A 235 9.53 1.46 0.75
C SER A 235 8.64 1.93 1.90
N GLU A 236 9.22 2.77 2.76
CA GLU A 236 8.53 3.53 3.82
C GLU A 236 8.07 4.91 3.33
N THR A 237 8.56 5.34 2.16
CA THR A 237 8.08 6.56 1.51
C THR A 237 6.89 6.21 0.62
N ASP A 238 5.76 6.83 0.91
CA ASP A 238 4.46 6.50 0.33
C ASP A 238 3.65 7.76 -0.01
N ILE A 239 2.33 7.64 0.03
CA ILE A 239 1.38 8.74 -0.21
C ILE A 239 1.63 9.94 0.71
N LEU A 240 2.12 9.74 1.94
CA LEU A 240 2.36 10.85 2.89
C LEU A 240 3.49 11.75 2.40
N GLN A 241 4.63 11.16 2.00
CA GLN A 241 5.75 11.92 1.45
C GLN A 241 5.38 12.56 0.10
N GLY A 242 4.58 11.87 -0.71
CA GLY A 242 4.03 12.42 -1.94
C GLY A 242 3.14 13.64 -1.71
N ALA A 243 2.26 13.56 -0.72
CA ALA A 243 1.39 14.67 -0.32
C ALA A 243 2.19 15.86 0.23
N LEU A 244 3.18 15.61 1.10
CA LEU A 244 4.08 16.65 1.60
C LEU A 244 4.86 17.35 0.47
N SER A 245 5.37 16.56 -0.49
CA SER A 245 6.07 17.09 -1.66
C SER A 245 5.14 17.95 -2.55
N ALA A 246 3.90 17.53 -2.74
CA ALA A 246 2.90 18.27 -3.50
C ALA A 246 2.52 19.58 -2.79
N LEU A 247 2.31 19.56 -1.48
CA LEU A 247 2.06 20.75 -0.68
C LEU A 247 3.21 21.75 -0.76
N ALA A 248 4.45 21.29 -0.66
CA ALA A 248 5.65 22.13 -0.77
C ALA A 248 5.75 22.82 -2.14
N ARG A 249 5.19 22.23 -3.21
CA ARG A 249 5.08 22.84 -4.53
C ARG A 249 3.85 23.74 -4.70
N GLY A 250 3.03 23.90 -3.66
CA GLY A 250 1.78 24.65 -3.72
C GLY A 250 0.63 23.93 -4.43
N GLU A 251 0.77 22.63 -4.68
CA GLU A 251 -0.32 21.82 -5.24
C GLU A 251 -1.42 21.57 -4.21
N ARG A 252 -2.66 21.43 -4.71
CA ARG A 252 -3.84 21.04 -3.92
C ARG A 252 -4.63 19.99 -4.70
N TRP A 253 -5.32 19.09 -4.03
CA TRP A 253 -6.12 18.00 -4.57
C TRP A 253 -7.56 18.05 -4.08
#